data_d10e57f66d8f46f0c97d77b82ea7255c
#
_entry.id   d10e57f66d8f46f0c97d77b82ea7255c
#
_cell.length_a   1.000
_cell.length_b   1.000
_cell.length_c   1.000
_cell.angle_alpha   90.00
_cell.angle_beta   90.00
_cell.angle_gamma   90.00
#
_symmetry.space_group_name_H-M   'P 1'
#
loop_
_entity.id
_entity.type
_entity.pdbx_description
1 polymer ?
#
loop_
_entity_poly.entity_id
_entity_poly.type
_entity_poly.pdbx_seq_one_letter_code
_entity_poly.pdbx_strand_id
1 'polypeptide(L)'
;MLLLTRSLALAGALLAAVAAAQTIDDDLLAAQMNYQRATRLAEKARQEADLARQNRQNAEGQLVIAQRVLDAAQAEQARAEAAERDAVTDLGLARQRLDATWGVKQQRSAQP
;
A
#
# COMPACT_ATOMS: atom_id res chain seq x y z
N MET A 1 25.74 -62.25 50.01
CA MET A 1 26.24 -61.66 48.77
C MET A 1 25.16 -61.47 47.69
N LEU A 2 24.26 -62.40 47.52
CA LEU A 2 23.15 -62.28 46.52
C LEU A 2 22.11 -61.21 46.85
N LEU A 3 21.89 -60.85 48.10
CA LEU A 3 20.93 -59.77 48.51
C LEU A 3 21.48 -58.37 48.28
N LEU A 4 22.76 -58.14 48.36
CA LEU A 4 23.40 -56.84 48.12
C LEU A 4 23.46 -56.50 46.64
N THR A 5 23.64 -57.50 45.77
CA THR A 5 23.64 -57.29 44.31
C THR A 5 22.23 -56.93 43.74
N ARG A 6 21.16 -57.50 44.37
CA ARG A 6 19.79 -57.18 43.99
C ARG A 6 19.38 -55.75 44.38
N SER A 7 19.86 -55.27 45.53
CA SER A 7 19.57 -53.94 46.02
C SER A 7 20.23 -52.86 45.18
N LEU A 8 21.42 -53.07 44.67
CA LEU A 8 22.13 -52.16 43.76
C LEU A 8 21.50 -52.09 42.38
N ALA A 9 20.99 -53.22 41.89
CA ALA A 9 20.28 -53.24 40.62
C ALA A 9 18.96 -52.49 40.66
N LEU A 10 18.21 -52.56 41.75
CA LEU A 10 16.99 -51.80 41.97
C LEU A 10 17.23 -50.29 42.12
N ALA A 11 18.28 -49.88 42.81
CA ALA A 11 18.66 -48.47 42.95
C ALA A 11 19.12 -47.87 41.61
N GLY A 12 19.85 -48.62 40.80
CA GLY A 12 20.21 -48.19 39.45
C GLY A 12 19.03 -48.05 38.49
N ALA A 13 18.06 -48.97 38.57
CA ALA A 13 16.82 -48.88 37.77
C ALA A 13 15.95 -47.69 38.17
N LEU A 14 15.85 -47.37 39.46
CA LEU A 14 15.13 -46.19 39.95
C LEU A 14 15.77 -44.87 39.51
N LEU A 15 17.10 -44.77 39.56
CA LEU A 15 17.85 -43.60 39.09
C LEU A 15 17.71 -43.40 37.59
N ALA A 16 17.75 -44.48 36.80
CA ALA A 16 17.53 -44.40 35.34
C ALA A 16 16.09 -43.99 35.00
N ALA A 17 15.09 -44.47 35.72
CA ALA A 17 13.68 -44.07 35.55
C ALA A 17 13.45 -42.60 35.90
N VAL A 18 14.03 -42.07 36.97
CA VAL A 18 13.95 -40.66 37.36
C VAL A 18 14.65 -39.77 36.32
N ALA A 19 15.82 -40.14 35.82
CA ALA A 19 16.53 -39.41 34.79
C ALA A 19 15.73 -39.37 33.46
N ALA A 20 15.12 -40.50 33.06
CA ALA A 20 14.26 -40.56 31.88
C ALA A 20 13.01 -39.69 32.04
N ALA A 21 12.36 -39.67 33.23
CA ALA A 21 11.22 -38.83 33.54
C ALA A 21 11.59 -37.33 33.47
N GLN A 22 12.75 -36.94 34.02
CA GLN A 22 13.23 -35.55 33.95
C GLN A 22 13.52 -35.13 32.53
N THR A 23 14.10 -36.00 31.68
CA THR A 23 14.35 -35.73 30.26
C THR A 23 13.04 -35.52 29.49
N ILE A 24 12.01 -36.34 29.76
CA ILE A 24 10.68 -36.20 29.16
C ILE A 24 10.03 -34.89 29.60
N ASP A 25 10.11 -34.51 30.86
CA ASP A 25 9.57 -33.25 31.39
C ASP A 25 10.28 -32.04 30.79
N ASP A 26 11.61 -32.10 30.64
CA ASP A 26 12.40 -31.06 29.99
C ASP A 26 12.03 -30.91 28.50
N ASP A 27 11.86 -32.03 27.81
CA ASP A 27 11.40 -32.04 26.41
C ASP A 27 9.97 -31.48 26.26
N LEU A 28 9.09 -31.83 27.18
CA LEU A 28 7.73 -31.31 27.19
C LEU A 28 7.73 -29.78 27.41
N LEU A 29 8.52 -29.31 28.38
CA LEU A 29 8.64 -27.89 28.66
C LEU A 29 9.18 -27.14 27.43
N ALA A 30 10.23 -27.67 26.81
CA ALA A 30 10.79 -27.09 25.58
C ALA A 30 9.77 -27.05 24.44
N ALA A 31 8.99 -28.11 24.28
CA ALA A 31 7.91 -28.17 23.29
C ALA A 31 6.81 -27.15 23.57
N GLN A 32 6.43 -26.98 24.83
CA GLN A 32 5.43 -25.94 25.23
C GLN A 32 5.96 -24.53 24.96
N MET A 33 7.20 -24.24 25.30
CA MET A 33 7.83 -22.96 25.04
C MET A 33 7.92 -22.65 23.55
N ASN A 34 8.29 -23.66 22.75
CA ASN A 34 8.34 -23.53 21.29
C ASN A 34 6.94 -23.30 20.71
N TYR A 35 5.94 -23.99 21.20
CA TYR A 35 4.55 -23.78 20.79
C TYR A 35 4.05 -22.36 21.11
N GLN A 36 4.32 -21.89 22.32
CA GLN A 36 3.95 -20.51 22.72
C GLN A 36 4.68 -19.47 21.86
N ARG A 37 5.95 -19.70 21.57
CA ARG A 37 6.73 -18.83 20.68
C ARG A 37 6.14 -18.84 19.28
N ALA A 38 5.85 -20.00 18.73
CA ALA A 38 5.26 -20.14 17.40
C ALA A 38 3.87 -19.47 17.32
N THR A 39 3.06 -19.61 18.37
CA THR A 39 1.74 -18.96 18.46
C THR A 39 1.88 -17.44 18.44
N ARG A 40 2.81 -16.89 19.24
CA ARG A 40 3.05 -15.43 19.27
C ARG A 40 3.56 -14.92 17.92
N LEU A 41 4.46 -15.66 17.29
CA LEU A 41 4.95 -15.28 15.97
C LEU A 41 3.86 -15.34 14.89
N ALA A 42 3.01 -16.37 14.97
CA ALA A 42 1.87 -16.49 14.06
C ALA A 42 0.86 -15.35 14.23
N GLU A 43 0.53 -14.99 15.46
CA GLU A 43 -0.36 -13.84 15.75
C GLU A 43 0.24 -12.53 15.27
N LYS A 44 1.52 -12.30 15.54
CA LYS A 44 2.23 -11.12 15.05
C LYS A 44 2.22 -11.06 13.53
N ALA A 45 2.51 -12.17 12.87
CA ALA A 45 2.50 -12.26 11.41
C ALA A 45 1.09 -11.99 10.82
N ARG A 46 0.03 -12.48 11.48
CA ARG A 46 -1.36 -12.18 11.08
C ARG A 46 -1.67 -10.70 11.21
N GLN A 47 -1.30 -10.08 12.33
CA GLN A 47 -1.51 -8.65 12.55
C GLN A 47 -0.76 -7.82 11.51
N GLU A 48 0.49 -8.16 11.22
CA GLU A 48 1.28 -7.49 10.19
C GLU A 48 0.68 -7.67 8.79
N ALA A 49 0.18 -8.87 8.48
CA ALA A 49 -0.48 -9.16 7.22
C ALA A 49 -1.80 -8.38 7.08
N ASP A 50 -2.60 -8.29 8.16
CA ASP A 50 -3.84 -7.51 8.16
C ASP A 50 -3.58 -6.02 7.99
N LEU A 51 -2.56 -5.50 8.67
CA LEU A 51 -2.13 -4.11 8.51
C LEU A 51 -1.66 -3.83 7.08
N ALA A 52 -0.87 -4.72 6.52
CA ALA A 52 -0.40 -4.60 5.14
C ALA A 52 -1.55 -4.61 4.13
N ARG A 53 -2.58 -5.45 4.35
CA ARG A 53 -3.79 -5.45 3.52
C ARG A 53 -4.57 -4.15 3.63
N GLN A 54 -4.74 -3.62 4.82
CA GLN A 54 -5.39 -2.32 5.04
C GLN A 54 -4.62 -1.19 4.35
N ASN A 55 -3.31 -1.17 4.49
CA ASN A 55 -2.46 -0.19 3.84
C ASN A 55 -2.56 -0.28 2.32
N ARG A 56 -2.60 -1.49 1.78
CA ARG A 56 -2.79 -1.70 0.34
C ARG A 56 -4.15 -1.20 -0.13
N GLN A 57 -5.23 -1.53 0.59
CA GLN A 57 -6.58 -1.06 0.26
C GLN A 57 -6.68 0.46 0.30
N ASN A 58 -6.06 1.09 1.31
CA ASN A 58 -6.00 2.54 1.41
C ASN A 58 -5.23 3.16 0.24
N ALA A 59 -4.09 2.57 -0.12
CA ALA A 59 -3.30 3.02 -1.26
C ALA A 59 -4.05 2.86 -2.59
N GLU A 60 -4.76 1.75 -2.78
CA GLU A 60 -5.62 1.53 -3.96
C GLU A 60 -6.75 2.56 -4.03
N GLY A 61 -7.37 2.89 -2.88
CA GLY A 61 -8.39 3.93 -2.79
C GLY A 61 -7.83 5.31 -3.16
N GLN A 62 -6.65 5.65 -2.67
CA GLN A 62 -5.97 6.89 -3.02
C GLN A 62 -5.60 6.96 -4.50
N LEU A 63 -5.19 5.82 -5.07
CA LEU A 63 -4.90 5.72 -6.51
C LEU A 63 -6.14 5.99 -7.36
N VAL A 64 -7.29 5.43 -6.99
CA VAL A 64 -8.57 5.69 -7.67
C VAL A 64 -8.95 7.16 -7.61
N ILE A 65 -8.80 7.80 -6.45
CA ILE A 65 -9.07 9.23 -6.26
C ILE A 65 -8.12 10.06 -7.12
N ALA A 66 -6.84 9.76 -7.11
CA ALA A 66 -5.83 10.45 -7.91
C ALA A 66 -6.12 10.32 -9.41
N GLN A 67 -6.56 9.15 -9.86
CA GLN A 67 -6.95 8.93 -11.26
C GLN A 67 -8.15 9.79 -11.66
N ARG A 68 -9.16 9.89 -10.80
CA ARG A 68 -10.34 10.76 -11.04
C ARG A 68 -9.95 12.23 -11.10
N VAL A 69 -9.06 12.66 -10.21
CA VAL A 69 -8.55 14.05 -10.21
C VAL A 69 -7.78 14.33 -11.49
N LEU A 70 -6.94 13.39 -11.93
CA LEU A 70 -6.21 13.52 -13.18
C LEU A 70 -7.14 13.59 -14.39
N ASP A 71 -8.14 12.71 -14.46
CA ASP A 71 -9.11 12.70 -15.55
C ASP A 71 -9.91 14.02 -15.60
N ALA A 72 -10.32 14.53 -14.44
CA ALA A 72 -11.00 15.82 -14.34
C ALA A 72 -10.10 16.98 -14.79
N ALA A 73 -8.84 16.98 -14.37
CA ALA A 73 -7.86 18.00 -14.76
C ALA A 73 -7.58 17.97 -16.26
N GLN A 74 -7.47 16.80 -16.86
CA GLN A 74 -7.28 16.64 -18.31
C GLN A 74 -8.51 17.15 -19.10
N ALA A 75 -9.73 16.87 -18.61
CA ALA A 75 -10.96 17.36 -19.22
C ALA A 75 -11.06 18.89 -19.12
N GLU A 76 -10.67 19.46 -17.99
CA GLU A 76 -10.62 20.90 -17.77
C GLU A 76 -9.59 21.57 -18.69
N GLN A 77 -8.41 20.99 -18.80
CA GLN A 77 -7.35 21.45 -19.71
C GLN A 77 -7.84 21.45 -21.15
N ALA A 78 -8.49 20.39 -21.61
CA ALA A 78 -9.02 20.30 -22.96
C ALA A 78 -10.07 21.38 -23.25
N ARG A 79 -10.96 21.65 -22.27
CA ARG A 79 -11.96 22.73 -22.38
C ARG A 79 -11.31 24.11 -22.42
N ALA A 80 -10.33 24.35 -21.57
CA ALA A 80 -9.60 25.62 -21.54
C ALA A 80 -8.84 25.88 -22.84
N GLU A 81 -8.18 24.86 -23.37
CA GLU A 81 -7.47 24.96 -24.66
C GLU A 81 -8.43 25.20 -25.83
N ALA A 82 -9.61 24.55 -25.81
CA ALA A 82 -10.65 24.82 -26.83
C ALA A 82 -11.17 26.27 -26.74
N ALA A 83 -11.42 26.75 -25.52
CA ALA A 83 -11.80 28.12 -25.30
C ALA A 83 -10.74 29.14 -25.73
N GLU A 84 -9.47 28.82 -25.47
CA GLU A 84 -8.33 29.62 -25.93
C GLU A 84 -8.29 29.69 -27.47
N ARG A 85 -8.42 28.57 -28.15
CA ARG A 85 -8.46 28.56 -29.64
C ARG A 85 -9.60 29.38 -30.19
N ASP A 86 -10.79 29.25 -29.59
CA ASP A 86 -11.97 30.03 -30.00
C ASP A 86 -11.74 31.52 -29.79
N ALA A 87 -11.21 31.90 -28.63
CA ALA A 87 -10.90 33.30 -28.32
C ALA A 87 -9.84 33.89 -29.26
N VAL A 88 -8.81 33.12 -29.58
CA VAL A 88 -7.78 33.54 -30.56
C VAL A 88 -8.37 33.72 -31.97
N THR A 89 -9.27 32.84 -32.38
CA THR A 89 -9.98 32.94 -33.65
C THR A 89 -10.84 34.18 -33.66
N ASP A 90 -11.63 34.41 -32.60
CA ASP A 90 -12.50 35.60 -32.48
C ASP A 90 -11.68 36.89 -32.49
N LEU A 91 -10.54 36.90 -31.81
CA LEU A 91 -9.63 38.05 -31.83
C LEU A 91 -9.08 38.31 -33.23
N GLY A 92 -8.74 37.29 -33.98
CA GLY A 92 -8.31 37.41 -35.38
C GLY A 92 -9.39 38.02 -36.28
N LEU A 93 -10.64 37.55 -36.14
CA LEU A 93 -11.77 38.06 -36.87
C LEU A 93 -12.08 39.54 -36.50
N ALA A 94 -12.02 39.86 -35.22
CA ALA A 94 -12.22 41.22 -34.73
C ALA A 94 -11.15 42.18 -35.29
N ARG A 95 -9.89 41.73 -35.34
CA ARG A 95 -8.80 42.50 -35.93
C ARG A 95 -9.00 42.73 -37.41
N GLN A 96 -9.42 41.71 -38.15
CA GLN A 96 -9.73 41.85 -39.59
C GLN A 96 -10.85 42.85 -39.82
N ARG A 97 -11.93 42.84 -39.04
CA ARG A 97 -13.03 43.80 -39.12
C ARG A 97 -12.59 45.23 -38.79
N LEU A 98 -11.73 45.36 -37.78
CA LEU A 98 -11.17 46.65 -37.41
C LEU A 98 -10.32 47.22 -38.53
N ASP A 99 -9.44 46.44 -39.10
CA ASP A 99 -8.58 46.86 -40.22
C ASP A 99 -9.37 47.21 -41.46
N ALA A 100 -10.41 46.43 -41.78
CA ALA A 100 -11.32 46.72 -42.90
C ALA A 100 -12.10 48.05 -42.69
N THR A 101 -12.59 48.27 -41.47
CA THR A 101 -13.30 49.52 -41.14
C THR A 101 -12.39 50.74 -41.20
N TRP A 102 -11.17 50.61 -40.71
CA TRP A 102 -10.16 51.67 -40.84
C TRP A 102 -9.83 51.96 -42.31
N GLY A 103 -9.70 50.95 -43.14
CA GLY A 103 -9.48 51.10 -44.56
C GLY A 103 -10.61 51.86 -45.24
N VAL A 104 -11.86 51.53 -44.94
CA VAL A 104 -13.02 52.26 -45.45
C VAL A 104 -13.03 53.72 -45.00
N LYS A 105 -12.75 53.98 -43.71
CA LYS A 105 -12.64 55.32 -43.16
C LYS A 105 -11.56 56.14 -43.85
N GLN A 106 -10.40 55.59 -44.08
CA GLN A 106 -9.30 56.25 -44.76
C GLN A 106 -9.67 56.59 -46.22
N GLN A 107 -10.34 55.66 -46.91
CA GLN A 107 -10.85 55.93 -48.28
C GLN A 107 -11.84 57.04 -48.33
N ARG A 108 -12.80 57.11 -47.40
CA ARG A 108 -13.78 58.20 -47.28
C ARG A 108 -13.12 59.53 -47.00
N SER A 109 -12.13 59.56 -46.15
CA SER A 109 -11.39 60.79 -45.82
C SER A 109 -10.52 61.29 -46.95
N ALA A 110 -10.12 60.45 -47.88
CA ALA A 110 -9.31 60.79 -49.05
C ALA A 110 -10.15 61.29 -50.27
N GLN A 111 -11.49 61.08 -50.21
CA GLN A 111 -12.39 61.61 -51.27
C GLN A 111 -12.67 63.08 -51.03
N PRO A 112 -12.49 63.94 -52.05
CA PRO A 112 -12.82 65.38 -51.95
C PRO A 112 -14.31 65.64 -51.75
#